data_5000c05ff91c8f498d4b9969bd948b1a
#
_entry.id   5000c05ff91c8f498d4b9969bd948b1a
#
_cell.length_a   1.000
_cell.length_b   1.000
_cell.length_c   1.000
_cell.angle_alpha   90.00
_cell.angle_beta   90.00
_cell.angle_gamma   90.00
#
_symmetry.space_group_name_H-M   'P 1'
#
loop_
_entity.id
_entity.type
_entity.pdbx_description
1 polymer ?
#
loop_
_entity_poly.entity_id
_entity_poly.type
_entity_poly.pdbx_seq_one_letter_code
_entity_poly.pdbx_strand_id
1 'polypeptide(L)'
;VDDQLLDDLAELAEVLRPHKPGVATFLRTHHERLVQAPTRLERRRALRSLLGLFRGAAGSFNDVSLHDHGDLLPENARMEELRAAVARQAREELDRR
;
A
#
# COMPACT_ATOMS: atom_id res chain seq x y z
N VAL A 1 -3.50 20.32 -3.13
CA VAL A 1 -2.99 19.34 -4.09
C VAL A 1 -3.47 17.97 -3.67
N ASP A 2 -4.17 17.28 -4.56
CA ASP A 2 -4.62 15.94 -4.30
C ASP A 2 -3.43 14.99 -4.29
N ASP A 3 -3.35 14.19 -3.25
CA ASP A 3 -2.32 13.17 -3.17
C ASP A 3 -2.99 11.81 -3.41
N GLN A 4 -3.02 11.42 -4.67
CA GLN A 4 -3.67 10.17 -5.08
C GLN A 4 -3.03 8.96 -4.39
N LEU A 5 -1.72 9.01 -4.17
CA LEU A 5 -1.01 7.94 -3.47
C LEU A 5 -1.58 7.76 -2.05
N LEU A 6 -1.78 8.84 -1.33
CA LEU A 6 -2.32 8.78 0.03
C LEU A 6 -3.76 8.29 0.03
N ASP A 7 -4.57 8.74 -0.92
CA ASP A 7 -5.95 8.30 -1.04
C ASP A 7 -6.03 6.80 -1.33
N ASP A 8 -5.25 6.33 -2.28
CA ASP A 8 -5.22 4.91 -2.65
C ASP A 8 -4.68 4.04 -1.51
N LEU A 9 -3.67 4.54 -0.79
CA LEU A 9 -3.09 3.82 0.34
C LEU A 9 -4.11 3.68 1.47
N ALA A 10 -4.86 4.75 1.76
CA ALA A 10 -5.90 4.72 2.78
C ALA A 10 -7.02 3.75 2.40
N GLU A 11 -7.44 3.77 1.16
CA GLU A 11 -8.48 2.86 0.69
C GLU A 11 -8.02 1.41 0.74
N LEU A 12 -6.77 1.14 0.35
CA LEU A 12 -6.18 -0.19 0.41
C LEU A 12 -6.19 -0.73 1.85
N ALA A 13 -5.82 0.10 2.81
CA ALA A 13 -5.85 -0.27 4.21
C ALA A 13 -7.28 -0.61 4.67
N GLU A 14 -8.27 0.17 4.24
CA GLU A 14 -9.67 -0.10 4.58
C GLU A 14 -10.18 -1.41 3.97
N VAL A 15 -9.85 -1.70 2.73
CA VAL A 15 -10.23 -2.95 2.07
C VAL A 15 -9.64 -4.15 2.82
N LEU A 16 -8.40 -4.04 3.28
CA LEU A 16 -7.69 -5.13 3.96
C LEU A 16 -8.06 -5.30 5.44
N ARG A 17 -8.57 -4.26 6.07
CA ARG A 17 -8.81 -4.27 7.52
C ARG A 17 -9.60 -5.47 8.02
N PRO A 18 -10.73 -5.85 7.41
CA PRO A 18 -11.51 -7.00 7.91
C PRO A 18 -10.87 -8.35 7.64
N HIS A 19 -9.91 -8.41 6.71
CA HIS A 19 -9.32 -9.68 6.26
C HIS A 19 -7.87 -9.86 6.73
N LYS A 20 -7.10 -8.80 6.68
CA LYS A 20 -5.67 -8.80 7.02
C LYS A 20 -5.34 -7.59 7.88
N PRO A 21 -5.82 -7.58 9.15
CA PRO A 21 -5.67 -6.39 9.99
C PRO A 21 -4.21 -5.99 10.26
N GLY A 22 -3.29 -6.94 10.32
CA GLY A 22 -1.87 -6.63 10.49
C GLY A 22 -1.30 -5.86 9.31
N VAL A 23 -1.64 -6.27 8.10
CA VAL A 23 -1.22 -5.57 6.88
C VAL A 23 -1.87 -4.19 6.83
N ALA A 24 -3.16 -4.10 7.14
CA ALA A 24 -3.87 -2.82 7.17
C ALA A 24 -3.22 -1.84 8.15
N THR A 25 -2.84 -2.30 9.34
CA THR A 25 -2.15 -1.45 10.32
C THR A 25 -0.81 -0.97 9.79
N PHE A 26 -0.05 -1.83 9.13
CA PHE A 26 1.23 -1.47 8.53
C PHE A 26 1.05 -0.38 7.46
N LEU A 27 0.05 -0.53 6.59
CA LEU A 27 -0.25 0.47 5.55
C LEU A 27 -0.68 1.80 6.15
N ARG A 28 -1.49 1.78 7.20
CA ARG A 28 -1.92 3.00 7.89
C ARG A 28 -0.74 3.71 8.55
N THR A 29 0.17 2.97 9.15
CA THR A 29 1.39 3.54 9.72
C THR A 29 2.20 4.26 8.66
N HIS A 30 2.36 3.66 7.48
CA HIS A 30 3.08 4.31 6.38
C HIS A 30 2.33 5.52 5.83
N HIS A 31 1.00 5.46 5.78
CA HIS A 31 0.17 6.60 5.40
C HIS A 31 0.45 7.78 6.33
N GLU A 32 0.43 7.56 7.64
CA GLU A 32 0.70 8.62 8.62
C GLU A 32 2.12 9.18 8.46
N ARG A 33 3.11 8.33 8.24
CA ARG A 33 4.48 8.78 8.03
C ARG A 33 4.59 9.70 6.81
N LEU A 34 3.89 9.37 5.73
CA LEU A 34 3.89 10.19 4.52
C LEU A 34 3.19 11.52 4.76
N VAL A 35 2.05 11.52 5.47
CA VAL A 35 1.32 12.74 5.80
C VAL A 35 2.16 13.66 6.66
N GLN A 36 2.91 13.11 7.62
CA GLN A 36 3.68 13.89 8.59
C GLN A 36 5.11 14.19 8.15
N ALA A 37 5.54 13.67 7.02
CA ALA A 37 6.92 13.83 6.56
C ALA A 37 7.27 15.32 6.39
N PRO A 38 8.20 15.86 7.20
CA PRO A 38 8.51 17.30 7.16
C PRO A 38 9.38 17.70 5.99
N THR A 39 10.09 16.75 5.39
CA THR A 39 11.01 17.02 4.30
C THR A 39 10.82 16.00 3.17
N ARG A 40 11.31 16.37 1.99
CA ARG A 40 11.31 15.48 0.85
C ARG A 40 12.13 14.21 1.12
N LEU A 41 13.23 14.34 1.86
CA LEU A 41 14.07 13.20 2.22
C LEU A 41 13.30 12.20 3.08
N GLU A 42 12.59 12.69 4.10
CA GLU A 42 11.78 11.83 4.96
C GLU A 42 10.65 11.14 4.18
N ARG A 43 10.01 11.88 3.27
CA ARG A 43 8.98 11.31 2.41
C ARG A 43 9.56 10.20 1.53
N ARG A 44 10.74 10.41 0.94
CA ARG A 44 11.39 9.39 0.11
C ARG A 44 11.75 8.14 0.91
N ARG A 45 12.20 8.32 2.16
CA ARG A 45 12.49 7.19 3.05
C ARG A 45 11.23 6.37 3.34
N ALA A 46 10.12 7.06 3.61
CA ALA A 46 8.83 6.39 3.85
C ALA A 46 8.36 5.64 2.61
N LEU A 47 8.52 6.21 1.42
CA LEU A 47 8.16 5.56 0.15
C LEU A 47 9.00 4.31 -0.10
N ARG A 48 10.31 4.36 0.17
CA ARG A 48 11.19 3.18 0.03
C ARG A 48 10.78 2.07 0.98
N SER A 49 10.47 2.43 2.22
CA SER A 49 9.99 1.48 3.21
C SER A 49 8.67 0.85 2.77
N LEU A 50 7.76 1.65 2.25
CA LEU A 50 6.48 1.16 1.72
C LEU A 50 6.69 0.20 0.57
N LEU A 51 7.56 0.56 -0.40
CA LEU A 51 7.85 -0.30 -1.54
C LEU A 51 8.48 -1.63 -1.13
N GLY A 52 9.19 -1.66 0.00
CA GLY A 52 9.74 -2.90 0.53
C GLY A 52 8.65 -3.96 0.80
N LEU A 53 7.44 -3.52 1.14
CA LEU A 53 6.32 -4.42 1.34
C LEU A 53 5.89 -5.11 0.02
N PHE A 54 6.06 -4.41 -1.11
CA PHE A 54 5.64 -4.89 -2.43
C PHE A 54 6.73 -5.67 -3.15
N ARG A 55 7.93 -5.73 -2.58
CA ARG A 55 9.05 -6.49 -3.14
C ARG A 55 9.20 -7.74 -2.31
N GLY A 56 9.38 -8.84 -2.96
CA GLY A 56 9.72 -9.82 -2.06
C GLY A 56 9.62 -11.25 -2.46
N ALA A 57 10.05 -12.06 -1.55
CA ALA A 57 9.97 -13.49 -1.62
C ALA A 57 8.53 -13.96 -1.47
N ALA A 58 8.30 -15.24 -1.66
CA ALA A 58 7.02 -15.88 -1.42
C ALA A 58 6.51 -15.53 -0.02
N GLY A 59 5.23 -15.20 0.08
CA GLY A 59 4.62 -14.76 1.34
C GLY A 59 4.62 -13.25 1.54
N SER A 60 5.16 -12.47 0.58
CA SER A 60 5.09 -11.03 0.62
C SER A 60 3.67 -10.53 0.34
N PHE A 61 3.46 -9.22 0.51
CA PHE A 61 2.16 -8.60 0.23
C PHE A 61 1.68 -8.87 -1.21
N ASN A 62 2.58 -9.00 -2.16
CA ASN A 62 2.20 -9.28 -3.55
C ASN A 62 1.50 -10.64 -3.71
N ASP A 63 1.70 -11.55 -2.76
CA ASP A 63 1.09 -12.87 -2.79
C ASP A 63 -0.23 -12.93 -2.02
N VAL A 64 -0.64 -11.84 -1.38
CA VAL A 64 -1.88 -11.79 -0.62
C VAL A 64 -3.07 -11.80 -1.58
N SER A 65 -4.02 -12.69 -1.30
CA SER A 65 -5.30 -12.76 -1.98
C SER A 65 -6.40 -12.89 -0.94
N LEU A 66 -7.56 -12.31 -1.23
CA LEU A 66 -8.70 -12.34 -0.32
C LEU A 66 -9.65 -13.47 -0.73
N HIS A 67 -9.76 -14.47 0.15
CA HIS A 67 -10.57 -15.66 -0.11
C HIS A 67 -11.57 -15.90 1.00
N ASP A 68 -12.67 -16.56 0.67
CA ASP A 68 -13.61 -17.10 1.63
C ASP A 68 -14.07 -18.46 1.10
N HIS A 69 -13.92 -19.51 1.92
CA HIS A 69 -14.27 -20.89 1.55
C HIS A 69 -13.66 -21.33 0.21
N GLY A 70 -12.44 -20.87 -0.09
CA GLY A 70 -11.72 -21.23 -1.31
C GLY A 70 -12.02 -20.34 -2.51
N ASP A 71 -13.02 -19.45 -2.42
CA ASP A 71 -13.38 -18.54 -3.48
C ASP A 71 -12.80 -17.17 -3.24
N LEU A 72 -12.39 -16.47 -4.32
CA LEU A 72 -11.94 -15.10 -4.22
C LEU A 72 -13.10 -14.18 -3.83
N LEU A 73 -12.85 -13.31 -2.84
CA LEU A 73 -13.84 -12.32 -2.45
C LEU A 73 -13.94 -11.22 -3.52
N PRO A 74 -15.13 -10.59 -3.67
CA PRO A 74 -15.29 -9.49 -4.63
C PRO A 74 -14.29 -8.36 -4.42
N GLU A 75 -13.91 -8.07 -3.17
CA GLU A 75 -12.95 -7.02 -2.83
C GLU A 75 -11.55 -7.30 -3.34
N ASN A 76 -11.24 -8.56 -3.67
CA ASN A 76 -9.89 -8.92 -4.12
C ASN A 76 -9.46 -8.15 -5.37
N ALA A 77 -10.36 -7.96 -6.33
CA ALA A 77 -10.07 -7.19 -7.54
C ALA A 77 -9.70 -5.75 -7.19
N ARG A 78 -10.46 -5.12 -6.30
CA ARG A 78 -10.17 -3.75 -5.86
C ARG A 78 -8.86 -3.67 -5.10
N MET A 79 -8.59 -4.66 -4.24
CA MET A 79 -7.33 -4.74 -3.51
C MET A 79 -6.14 -4.81 -4.48
N GLU A 80 -6.24 -5.62 -5.53
CA GLU A 80 -5.17 -5.75 -6.53
C GLU A 80 -4.96 -4.46 -7.31
N GLU A 81 -6.04 -3.77 -7.70
CA GLU A 81 -5.96 -2.47 -8.36
C GLU A 81 -5.23 -1.44 -7.49
N LEU A 82 -5.64 -1.35 -6.23
CA LEU A 82 -5.06 -0.38 -5.30
C LEU A 82 -3.61 -0.71 -5.00
N ARG A 83 -3.29 -1.98 -4.83
CA ARG A 83 -1.92 -2.43 -4.60
C ARG A 83 -1.01 -2.02 -5.76
N ALA A 84 -1.44 -2.27 -6.98
CA ALA A 84 -0.69 -1.90 -8.18
C ALA A 84 -0.55 -0.38 -8.31
N ALA A 85 -1.62 0.36 -8.04
CA ALA A 85 -1.63 1.81 -8.13
C ALA A 85 -0.68 2.45 -7.10
N VAL A 86 -0.70 1.97 -5.87
CA VAL A 86 0.19 2.46 -4.81
C VAL A 86 1.65 2.20 -5.17
N ALA A 87 1.97 0.99 -5.60
CA ALA A 87 3.34 0.64 -5.97
C ALA A 87 3.84 1.50 -7.15
N ARG A 88 3.01 1.67 -8.17
CA ARG A 88 3.36 2.48 -9.34
C ARG A 88 3.61 3.93 -8.94
N GLN A 89 2.71 4.53 -8.20
CA GLN A 89 2.82 5.94 -7.80
C GLN A 89 4.04 6.17 -6.90
N ALA A 90 4.32 5.26 -5.99
CA ALA A 90 5.49 5.37 -5.13
C ALA A 90 6.79 5.31 -5.95
N ARG A 91 6.86 4.40 -6.92
CA ARG A 91 8.03 4.31 -7.81
C ARG A 91 8.19 5.56 -8.65
N GLU A 92 7.10 6.06 -9.24
CA GLU A 92 7.13 7.28 -10.04
C GLU A 92 7.65 8.46 -9.22
N GLU A 93 7.19 8.60 -7.98
CA GLU A 93 7.65 9.69 -7.13
C GLU A 93 9.13 9.54 -6.77
N LEU A 94 9.60 8.32 -6.49
CA LEU A 94 11.02 8.08 -6.19
C LEU A 94 11.92 8.31 -7.40
N ASP A 95 11.41 8.10 -8.61
CA ASP A 95 12.18 8.31 -9.84
C ASP A 95 12.28 9.79 -10.22
N ARG A 96 11.46 10.65 -9.64
CA ARG A 96 11.54 12.10 -9.86
C ARG A 96 12.74 12.67 -9.12
N ARG A 97 13.37 13.64 -9.76
CA ARG A 97 14.51 14.35 -9.17
C ARG A 97 14.14 15.77 -8.76
#